data_f202a9a06e4188185e07d10d7de91dd3
#
_entry.id   f202a9a06e4188185e07d10d7de91dd3
#
_cell.length_a   1.000
_cell.length_b   1.000
_cell.length_c   1.000
_cell.angle_alpha   90.00
_cell.angle_beta   90.00
_cell.angle_gamma   90.00
#
_symmetry.space_group_name_H-M   'P 1'
#
loop_
_entity.id
_entity.type
_entity.pdbx_description
1 polymer ?
#
loop_
_entity_poly.entity_id
_entity_poly.type
_entity_poly.pdbx_seq_one_letter_code
_entity_poly.pdbx_strand_id
1 'polypeptide(L)'
;METALQNAEIKEQVNVLLVGNNPIEMGRVLDNLHKIRGHRITTESAFDLKSIMERLLRFRPNYILIDDNIGKQELLATVESLSSNRKTRNVPITVLKNSNYKEALGTSSSILDYLLKQNLSPDALYNTLKNSLKFRRTQLYLYQAYRKRKQQLLKAIA
;
A
#
# COMPACT_ATOMS: atom_id res chain seq x y z
N MET A 1 -0.19 1.68 -33.61
CA MET A 1 0.49 2.58 -32.67
C MET A 1 -0.28 2.81 -31.38
N GLU A 2 -1.56 3.08 -31.43
CA GLU A 2 -2.39 3.24 -30.23
C GLU A 2 -2.45 1.98 -29.34
N THR A 3 -2.49 0.81 -29.96
CA THR A 3 -2.51 -0.49 -29.23
C THR A 3 -1.20 -0.77 -28.47
N ALA A 4 -0.06 -0.31 -28.95
CA ALA A 4 1.23 -0.51 -28.28
C ALA A 4 1.40 0.44 -27.09
N LEU A 5 0.89 1.67 -27.17
CA LEU A 5 0.88 2.65 -26.09
C LEU A 5 -0.12 2.26 -25.00
N GLN A 6 -1.31 1.79 -25.38
CA GLN A 6 -2.30 1.26 -24.44
C GLN A 6 -1.78 0.01 -23.71
N ASN A 7 -1.07 -0.88 -24.41
CA ASN A 7 -0.43 -2.06 -23.81
C ASN A 7 0.74 -1.70 -22.90
N ALA A 8 1.45 -0.60 -23.14
CA ALA A 8 2.51 -0.12 -22.27
C ALA A 8 1.97 0.49 -20.96
N GLU A 9 0.82 1.19 -21.01
CA GLU A 9 0.15 1.71 -19.81
C GLU A 9 -0.46 0.60 -18.95
N ILE A 10 -0.90 -0.49 -19.58
CA ILE A 10 -1.55 -1.64 -18.93
C ILE A 10 -0.55 -2.55 -18.20
N LYS A 11 0.77 -2.42 -18.47
CA LYS A 11 1.80 -3.31 -17.92
C LYS A 11 2.59 -2.70 -16.75
N GLU A 12 2.05 -1.72 -16.07
CA GLU A 12 2.69 -1.19 -14.87
C GLU A 12 2.83 -2.30 -13.83
N GLN A 13 4.04 -2.53 -13.38
CA GLN A 13 4.33 -3.53 -12.36
C GLN A 13 3.96 -3.01 -10.98
N VAL A 14 3.18 -3.79 -10.24
CA VAL A 14 2.82 -3.50 -8.86
C VAL A 14 3.36 -4.61 -7.97
N ASN A 15 4.20 -4.25 -7.02
CA ASN A 15 4.74 -5.15 -6.02
C ASN A 15 3.94 -4.99 -4.73
N VAL A 16 3.20 -6.02 -4.37
CA VAL A 16 2.31 -6.02 -3.20
C VAL A 16 2.91 -6.86 -2.09
N LEU A 17 3.09 -6.25 -0.93
CA LEU A 17 3.40 -6.98 0.30
C LEU A 17 2.09 -7.24 1.04
N LEU A 18 1.76 -8.50 1.24
CA LEU A 18 0.60 -8.92 2.02
C LEU A 18 1.04 -9.39 3.39
N VAL A 19 0.54 -8.75 4.44
CA VAL A 19 0.85 -9.08 5.83
C VAL A 19 -0.39 -9.66 6.50
N GLY A 20 -0.26 -10.86 7.06
CA GLY A 20 -1.34 -11.53 7.75
C GLY A 20 -0.88 -12.83 8.40
N ASN A 21 -1.69 -13.40 9.27
CA ASN A 21 -1.36 -14.62 10.01
C ASN A 21 -2.32 -15.78 9.73
N ASN A 22 -3.31 -15.59 8.87
CA ASN A 22 -4.25 -16.65 8.50
C ASN A 22 -4.02 -17.05 7.03
N PRO A 23 -3.45 -18.24 6.76
CA PRO A 23 -3.13 -18.67 5.40
C PRO A 23 -4.36 -18.77 4.47
N ILE A 24 -5.51 -19.16 5.01
CA ILE A 24 -6.73 -19.30 4.22
C ILE A 24 -7.24 -17.94 3.74
N GLU A 25 -7.31 -16.96 4.63
CA GLU A 25 -7.72 -15.61 4.27
C GLU A 25 -6.71 -14.93 3.37
N MET A 26 -5.42 -15.11 3.63
CA MET A 26 -4.36 -14.60 2.78
C MET A 26 -4.44 -15.18 1.37
N GLY A 27 -4.74 -16.47 1.25
CA GLY A 27 -4.96 -17.13 -0.03
C GLY A 27 -6.11 -16.51 -0.83
N ARG A 28 -7.20 -16.15 -0.16
CA ARG A 28 -8.32 -15.44 -0.80
C ARG A 28 -7.90 -14.08 -1.35
N VAL A 29 -7.12 -13.33 -0.58
CA VAL A 29 -6.60 -12.02 -1.03
C VAL A 29 -5.69 -12.19 -2.23
N LEU A 30 -4.78 -13.15 -2.19
CA LEU A 30 -3.86 -13.46 -3.30
C LEU A 30 -4.62 -13.85 -4.56
N ASP A 31 -5.65 -14.68 -4.44
CA ASP A 31 -6.48 -15.09 -5.57
C ASP A 31 -7.17 -13.88 -6.22
N ASN A 32 -7.69 -12.96 -5.40
CA ASN A 32 -8.31 -11.75 -5.92
C ASN A 32 -7.29 -10.83 -6.59
N LEU A 33 -6.10 -10.69 -6.03
CA LEU A 33 -5.02 -9.90 -6.64
C LEU A 33 -4.61 -10.47 -8.00
N HIS A 34 -4.49 -11.77 -8.11
CA HIS A 34 -4.11 -12.45 -9.36
C HIS A 34 -5.19 -12.36 -10.45
N LYS A 35 -6.43 -12.09 -10.09
CA LYS A 35 -7.53 -11.86 -11.04
C LYS A 35 -7.59 -10.43 -11.58
N ILE A 36 -6.81 -9.51 -11.02
CA ILE A 36 -6.73 -8.14 -11.53
C ILE A 36 -6.05 -8.16 -12.90
N ARG A 37 -6.73 -7.62 -13.90
CA ARG A 37 -6.22 -7.53 -15.26
C ARG A 37 -5.59 -6.15 -15.49
N GLY A 38 -4.64 -6.09 -16.42
CA GLY A 38 -4.06 -4.82 -16.84
C GLY A 38 -2.83 -4.39 -16.05
N HIS A 39 -2.47 -5.09 -15.00
CA HIS A 39 -1.27 -4.86 -14.22
C HIS A 39 -0.49 -6.15 -14.01
N ARG A 40 0.82 -6.05 -13.99
CA ARG A 40 1.69 -7.16 -13.59
C ARG A 40 1.87 -7.07 -12.08
N ILE A 41 1.18 -7.94 -11.33
CA ILE A 41 1.20 -7.92 -9.88
C ILE A 41 2.12 -9.03 -9.38
N THR A 42 3.15 -8.64 -8.65
CA THR A 42 4.05 -9.54 -7.94
C THR A 42 3.76 -9.42 -6.46
N THR A 43 3.61 -10.54 -5.78
CA THR A 43 3.21 -10.57 -4.37
C THR A 43 4.27 -11.28 -3.53
N GLU A 44 4.50 -10.75 -2.34
CA GLU A 44 5.22 -11.41 -1.25
C GLU A 44 4.34 -11.36 0.00
N SER A 45 4.44 -12.43 0.80
CA SER A 45 3.67 -12.54 2.03
C SER A 45 4.59 -12.53 3.24
N ALA A 46 4.13 -11.88 4.30
CA ALA A 46 4.80 -11.86 5.60
C ALA A 46 3.75 -12.00 6.70
N PHE A 47 4.15 -12.52 7.85
CA PHE A 47 3.22 -12.82 8.95
C PHE A 47 3.62 -12.17 10.27
N ASP A 48 4.78 -11.53 10.36
CA ASP A 48 5.25 -10.76 11.50
C ASP A 48 6.30 -9.72 11.06
N LEU A 49 6.75 -8.88 11.98
CA LEU A 49 7.75 -7.85 11.70
C LEU A 49 9.06 -8.46 11.21
N LYS A 50 9.48 -9.57 11.78
CA LYS A 50 10.72 -10.24 11.38
C LYS A 50 10.65 -10.70 9.93
N SER A 51 9.57 -11.36 9.53
CA SER A 51 9.39 -11.80 8.15
C SER A 51 9.24 -10.62 7.19
N ILE A 52 8.60 -9.53 7.62
CA ILE A 52 8.54 -8.30 6.83
C ILE A 52 9.94 -7.79 6.53
N MET A 53 10.78 -7.65 7.55
CA MET A 53 12.15 -7.15 7.38
C MET A 53 13.00 -8.07 6.49
N GLU A 54 12.82 -9.37 6.61
CA GLU A 54 13.46 -10.35 5.72
C GLU A 54 13.04 -10.18 4.26
N ARG A 55 11.74 -9.99 4.01
CA ARG A 55 11.22 -9.76 2.65
C ARG A 55 11.75 -8.45 2.05
N LEU A 56 11.84 -7.40 2.85
CA LEU A 56 12.31 -6.09 2.40
C LEU A 56 13.78 -6.07 1.97
N LEU A 57 14.57 -7.08 2.33
CA LEU A 57 15.94 -7.23 1.85
C LEU A 57 16.01 -7.45 0.32
N ARG A 58 14.99 -8.12 -0.25
CA ARG A 58 14.97 -8.51 -1.68
C ARG A 58 13.75 -8.00 -2.45
N PHE A 59 12.74 -7.53 -1.74
CA PHE A 59 11.47 -7.13 -2.33
C PHE A 59 11.15 -5.70 -1.94
N ARG A 60 10.88 -4.87 -2.94
CA ARG A 60 10.48 -3.48 -2.73
C ARG A 60 9.00 -3.33 -3.06
N PRO A 61 8.13 -3.33 -2.06
CA PRO A 61 6.71 -3.11 -2.31
C PRO A 61 6.45 -1.67 -2.70
N ASN A 62 5.51 -1.47 -3.60
CA ASN A 62 4.90 -0.17 -3.86
C ASN A 62 3.45 -0.10 -3.38
N TYR A 63 2.96 -1.19 -2.80
CA TYR A 63 1.66 -1.27 -2.15
C TYR A 63 1.70 -2.31 -1.02
N ILE A 64 1.08 -2.00 0.11
CA ILE A 64 1.06 -2.88 1.29
C ILE A 64 -0.38 -3.11 1.71
N LEU A 65 -0.75 -4.39 1.86
CA LEU A 65 -2.02 -4.84 2.43
C LEU A 65 -1.74 -5.50 3.77
N ILE A 66 -2.43 -5.07 4.80
CA ILE A 66 -2.30 -5.66 6.14
C ILE A 66 -3.66 -6.17 6.59
N ASP A 67 -3.72 -7.46 6.93
CA ASP A 67 -4.90 -8.07 7.49
C ASP A 67 -5.01 -7.76 8.98
N ASP A 68 -6.18 -7.26 9.43
CA ASP A 68 -6.38 -6.88 10.83
C ASP A 68 -6.45 -8.09 11.80
N ASN A 69 -6.48 -9.33 11.28
CA ASN A 69 -6.38 -10.55 12.09
C ASN A 69 -5.08 -10.65 12.89
N ILE A 70 -4.04 -9.92 12.51
CA ILE A 70 -2.80 -9.89 13.29
C ILE A 70 -2.96 -9.25 14.67
N GLY A 71 -4.09 -8.60 14.91
CA GLY A 71 -4.40 -7.93 16.17
C GLY A 71 -4.03 -6.45 16.16
N LYS A 72 -4.72 -5.69 17.00
CA LYS A 72 -4.59 -4.22 17.03
C LYS A 72 -3.16 -3.75 17.36
N GLN A 73 -2.55 -4.36 18.38
CA GLN A 73 -1.20 -3.98 18.81
C GLN A 73 -0.17 -4.29 17.72
N GLU A 74 -0.25 -5.48 17.14
CA GLU A 74 0.63 -5.88 16.04
C GLU A 74 0.43 -5.00 14.81
N LEU A 75 -0.81 -4.66 14.49
CA LEU A 75 -1.12 -3.78 13.37
C LEU A 75 -0.48 -2.40 13.56
N LEU A 76 -0.65 -1.79 14.73
CA LEU A 76 -0.07 -0.47 15.02
C LEU A 76 1.46 -0.51 15.00
N ALA A 77 2.06 -1.53 15.60
CA ALA A 77 3.51 -1.71 15.61
C ALA A 77 4.05 -1.91 14.17
N THR A 78 3.33 -2.69 13.36
CA THR A 78 3.71 -2.93 11.97
C THR A 78 3.64 -1.66 11.14
N VAL A 79 2.56 -0.90 11.26
CA VAL A 79 2.38 0.38 10.54
C VAL A 79 3.46 1.37 10.95
N GLU A 80 3.75 1.49 12.23
CA GLU A 80 4.80 2.37 12.74
C GLU A 80 6.18 2.00 12.19
N SER A 81 6.51 0.71 12.20
CA SER A 81 7.79 0.22 11.67
C SER A 81 7.92 0.47 10.17
N LEU A 82 6.85 0.26 9.41
CA LEU A 82 6.83 0.51 7.97
C LEU A 82 6.96 2.02 7.67
N SER A 83 6.34 2.86 8.46
CA SER A 83 6.40 4.33 8.32
C SER A 83 7.77 4.90 8.65
N SER A 84 8.52 4.22 9.50
CA SER A 84 9.87 4.63 9.91
C SER A 84 10.96 4.06 9.01
N ASN A 85 10.64 3.08 8.16
CA ASN A 85 11.61 2.45 7.28
C ASN A 85 11.74 3.23 5.97
N ARG A 86 12.97 3.51 5.55
CA ARG A 86 13.26 4.24 4.31
C ARG A 86 12.64 3.63 3.06
N LYS A 87 12.56 2.29 3.02
CA LYS A 87 12.03 1.55 1.85
C LYS A 87 10.52 1.61 1.75
N THR A 88 9.81 1.84 2.86
CA THR A 88 8.35 1.70 2.94
C THR A 88 7.63 2.95 3.41
N ARG A 89 8.32 3.97 3.90
CA ARG A 89 7.69 5.18 4.48
C ARG A 89 6.74 5.91 3.53
N ASN A 90 6.96 5.80 2.23
CA ASN A 90 6.13 6.44 1.21
C ASN A 90 5.21 5.46 0.48
N VAL A 91 5.18 4.20 0.93
CA VAL A 91 4.34 3.16 0.33
C VAL A 91 2.94 3.21 0.94
N PRO A 92 1.88 3.26 0.11
CA PRO A 92 0.52 3.29 0.63
C PRO A 92 0.16 1.97 1.31
N ILE A 93 -0.57 2.07 2.42
CA ILE A 93 -1.02 0.94 3.24
C ILE A 93 -2.55 0.93 3.23
N THR A 94 -3.12 -0.23 2.89
CA THR A 94 -4.54 -0.52 3.07
C THR A 94 -4.69 -1.62 4.11
N VAL A 95 -5.60 -1.43 5.06
CA VAL A 95 -5.94 -2.43 6.06
C VAL A 95 -7.19 -3.19 5.63
N LEU A 96 -7.09 -4.52 5.62
CA LEU A 96 -8.22 -5.41 5.38
C LEU A 96 -8.91 -5.70 6.71
N LYS A 97 -10.16 -5.27 6.84
CA LYS A 97 -10.94 -5.35 8.08
C LYS A 97 -11.98 -6.46 8.05
N ASN A 98 -12.12 -7.16 9.18
CA ASN A 98 -13.16 -8.18 9.35
C ASN A 98 -14.56 -7.57 9.52
N SER A 99 -14.65 -6.38 10.12
CA SER A 99 -15.94 -5.76 10.43
C SER A 99 -15.87 -4.25 10.30
N ASN A 100 -17.07 -3.63 10.15
CA ASN A 100 -17.27 -2.18 10.14
C ASN A 100 -17.01 -1.51 11.49
N TYR A 101 -16.43 -2.21 12.44
CA TYR A 101 -16.15 -1.65 13.75
C TYR A 101 -15.21 -0.47 13.58
N LYS A 102 -15.72 0.72 13.86
CA LYS A 102 -14.92 1.93 14.01
C LYS A 102 -14.14 1.89 15.32
N GLU A 103 -13.40 0.84 15.56
CA GLU A 103 -12.31 0.98 16.51
C GLU A 103 -11.31 1.92 15.88
N ALA A 104 -11.15 3.02 16.56
CA ALA A 104 -10.20 4.04 16.17
C ALA A 104 -8.76 3.49 16.17
N LEU A 105 -8.36 2.86 15.09
CA LEU A 105 -6.97 2.89 14.63
C LEU A 105 -6.61 4.34 14.23
N GLY A 106 -7.47 5.20 14.54
CA GLY A 106 -7.95 6.55 14.26
C GLY A 106 -6.92 7.59 14.02
N THR A 107 -5.63 7.41 14.17
CA THR A 107 -4.67 8.51 14.07
C THR A 107 -3.41 8.20 13.27
N SER A 108 -3.27 7.01 12.72
CA SER A 108 -2.13 6.75 11.84
C SER A 108 -2.38 7.30 10.45
N SER A 109 -1.76 8.43 10.14
CA SER A 109 -1.76 9.04 8.80
C SER A 109 -1.11 8.16 7.73
N SER A 110 -0.46 7.07 8.13
CA SER A 110 0.21 6.14 7.22
C SER A 110 -0.75 5.14 6.59
N ILE A 111 -1.91 4.89 7.22
CA ILE A 111 -2.95 4.05 6.65
C ILE A 111 -3.81 4.93 5.75
N LEU A 112 -3.79 4.67 4.45
CA LEU A 112 -4.53 5.47 3.47
C LEU A 112 -5.95 5.01 3.28
N ASP A 113 -6.24 3.71 3.49
CA ASP A 113 -7.55 3.17 3.21
C ASP A 113 -7.83 1.90 4.02
N TYR A 114 -9.11 1.57 4.11
CA TYR A 114 -9.62 0.36 4.74
C TYR A 114 -10.53 -0.35 3.77
N LEU A 115 -10.41 -1.67 3.67
CA LEU A 115 -11.27 -2.49 2.84
C LEU A 115 -11.87 -3.60 3.69
N LEU A 116 -13.20 -3.72 3.67
CA LEU A 116 -13.89 -4.80 4.36
C LEU A 116 -13.67 -6.11 3.62
N LYS A 117 -13.27 -7.16 4.34
CA LYS A 117 -13.05 -8.49 3.74
C LYS A 117 -14.33 -9.07 3.11
N GLN A 118 -15.49 -8.76 3.65
CA GLN A 118 -16.76 -9.19 3.08
C GLN A 118 -17.04 -8.57 1.70
N ASN A 119 -16.42 -7.43 1.42
CA ASN A 119 -16.53 -6.72 0.14
C ASN A 119 -15.35 -7.02 -0.79
N LEU A 120 -14.54 -7.99 -0.44
CA LEU A 120 -13.34 -8.35 -1.20
C LEU A 120 -13.71 -8.90 -2.58
N SER A 121 -13.20 -8.25 -3.61
CA SER A 121 -13.32 -8.66 -5.01
C SER A 121 -12.11 -8.15 -5.78
N PRO A 122 -11.81 -8.68 -6.96
CA PRO A 122 -10.76 -8.13 -7.80
C PRO A 122 -10.96 -6.65 -8.11
N ASP A 123 -12.21 -6.23 -8.37
CA ASP A 123 -12.53 -4.84 -8.68
C ASP A 123 -12.35 -3.93 -7.47
N ALA A 124 -12.78 -4.35 -6.29
CA ALA A 124 -12.60 -3.59 -5.05
C ALA A 124 -11.12 -3.41 -4.72
N LEU A 125 -10.31 -4.45 -4.83
CA LEU A 125 -8.87 -4.38 -4.64
C LEU A 125 -8.20 -3.49 -5.68
N TYR A 126 -8.57 -3.63 -6.94
CA TYR A 126 -8.04 -2.81 -8.03
C TYR A 126 -8.31 -1.32 -7.79
N ASN A 127 -9.54 -0.97 -7.43
CA ASN A 127 -9.91 0.42 -7.18
C ASN A 127 -9.16 1.00 -5.99
N THR A 128 -9.05 0.25 -4.90
CA THR A 128 -8.32 0.69 -3.71
C THR A 128 -6.83 0.87 -4.01
N LEU A 129 -6.24 -0.06 -4.72
CA LEU A 129 -4.84 -0.01 -5.15
C LEU A 129 -4.58 1.20 -6.04
N LYS A 130 -5.39 1.39 -7.07
CA LYS A 130 -5.27 2.49 -8.03
C LYS A 130 -5.39 3.85 -7.33
N ASN A 131 -6.39 4.00 -6.49
CA ASN A 131 -6.63 5.25 -5.76
C ASN A 131 -5.51 5.55 -4.76
N SER A 132 -5.02 4.54 -4.07
CA SER A 132 -3.93 4.69 -3.10
C SER A 132 -2.62 5.09 -3.78
N LEU A 133 -2.27 4.46 -4.89
CA LEU A 133 -1.08 4.82 -5.66
C LEU A 133 -1.17 6.24 -6.22
N LYS A 134 -2.33 6.62 -6.75
CA LYS A 134 -2.58 7.97 -7.26
C LYS A 134 -2.48 9.02 -6.15
N PHE A 135 -3.09 8.76 -5.01
CA PHE A 135 -3.06 9.65 -3.85
C PHE A 135 -1.63 9.86 -3.37
N ARG A 136 -0.84 8.79 -3.25
CA ARG A 136 0.54 8.89 -2.81
C ARG A 136 1.40 9.68 -3.79
N ARG A 137 1.24 9.47 -5.09
CA ARG A 137 1.93 10.25 -6.13
C ARG A 137 1.60 11.74 -6.01
N THR A 138 0.33 12.06 -5.79
CA THR A 138 -0.12 13.44 -5.61
C THR A 138 0.50 14.08 -4.36
N GLN A 139 0.53 13.36 -3.25
CA GLN A 139 1.18 13.84 -2.02
C GLN A 139 2.67 14.14 -2.24
N LEU A 140 3.39 13.23 -2.89
CA LEU A 140 4.81 13.41 -3.17
C LEU A 140 5.05 14.61 -4.09
N TYR A 141 4.24 14.77 -5.11
CA TYR A 141 4.30 15.91 -6.02
C TYR A 141 4.10 17.24 -5.27
N LEU A 142 3.06 17.32 -4.46
CA LEU A 142 2.76 18.53 -3.67
C LEU A 142 3.89 18.84 -2.67
N TYR A 143 4.45 17.83 -2.04
CA TYR A 143 5.56 18.00 -1.10
C TYR A 143 6.81 18.55 -1.81
N GLN A 144 7.14 18.01 -2.99
CA GLN A 144 8.27 18.48 -3.79
C GLN A 144 8.05 19.92 -4.26
N ALA A 145 6.85 20.25 -4.72
CA ALA A 145 6.48 21.60 -5.12
C ALA A 145 6.59 22.60 -3.95
N TYR A 146 6.14 22.19 -2.77
CA TYR A 146 6.25 22.99 -1.55
C TYR A 146 7.72 23.25 -1.18
N ARG A 147 8.56 22.23 -1.19
CA ARG A 147 9.99 22.38 -0.90
C ARG A 147 10.68 23.32 -1.86
N LYS A 148 10.40 23.19 -3.15
CA LYS A 148 10.97 24.04 -4.19
C LYS A 148 10.57 25.51 -3.97
N ARG A 149 9.30 25.76 -3.67
CA ARG A 149 8.78 27.10 -3.41
C ARG A 149 9.39 27.71 -2.15
N LYS A 150 9.53 26.95 -1.10
CA LYS A 150 10.19 27.37 0.14
C LYS A 150 11.64 27.76 -0.09
N GLN A 151 12.39 27.00 -0.88
CA GLN A 151 13.77 27.32 -1.24
C GLN A 151 13.87 28.62 -2.05
N GLN A 152 12.95 28.83 -2.99
CA GLN A 152 12.88 30.07 -3.78
C GLN A 152 12.60 31.29 -2.90
N LEU A 153 11.68 31.16 -1.94
CA LEU A 153 11.38 32.23 -1.00
C LEU A 153 12.58 32.56 -0.10
N LEU A 154 13.28 31.56 0.40
CA LEU A 154 14.48 31.76 1.22
C LEU A 154 15.60 32.47 0.43
N LYS A 155 15.77 32.14 -0.84
CA LYS A 155 16.73 32.82 -1.72
C LYS A 155 16.34 34.28 -2.00
N ALA A 156 15.04 34.58 -2.11
CA ALA A 156 14.55 35.94 -2.35
C ALA A 156 14.68 36.82 -1.11
N ILE A 157 14.70 36.25 0.09
CA ILE A 157 14.84 37.00 1.35
C ILE A 157 16.32 37.23 1.73
N ALA A 158 17.19 36.37 1.22
CA ALA A 158 18.63 36.52 1.39
C ALA A 158 19.18 37.56 0.38
#